data_3f5182e1ad43ba420be0ebfe7aa0d0b0
#
_entry.id   3f5182e1ad43ba420be0ebfe7aa0d0b0
#
_cell.length_a   1.000
_cell.length_b   1.000
_cell.length_c   1.000
_cell.angle_alpha   90.00
_cell.angle_beta   90.00
_cell.angle_gamma   90.00
#
_symmetry.space_group_name_H-M   'P 1'
#
loop_
_entity.id
_entity.type
_entity.pdbx_description
1 polymer ?
#
loop_
_entity_poly.entity_id
_entity_poly.type
_entity_poly.pdbx_seq_one_letter_code
_entity_poly.pdbx_strand_id
1 'polypeptide(L)'
;MKNNKHYQCIKREESSEEEIEAGEVLDHAPSCANGPEADKRDGLTVAAPAATKKREVVDDNEECKLVLVVRTDLGMTKGKIAAQCGHAVLACYKSSLRTNPYLRAWERGGQAKIAVQINSEAGIEELAAKAKAAGLVAEVVCDAGRTQIAAGSMTVLGVGPGKRSLVDQVTGGLKLL
;
A
#
# COMPACT_ATOMS: atom_id res chain seq x y z
N MET A 1 -29.15 -14.94 9.43
CA MET A 1 -28.38 -13.82 10.00
C MET A 1 -27.24 -13.53 9.05
N LYS A 2 -27.34 -12.45 8.25
CA LYS A 2 -26.36 -12.08 7.23
C LYS A 2 -25.32 -11.16 7.87
N ASN A 3 -24.09 -11.65 8.06
CA ASN A 3 -22.98 -10.85 8.55
C ASN A 3 -22.47 -9.97 7.42
N ASN A 4 -22.92 -8.73 7.42
CA ASN A 4 -22.49 -7.69 6.48
C ASN A 4 -21.17 -7.12 6.99
N LYS A 5 -20.03 -7.73 6.63
CA LYS A 5 -18.72 -7.14 6.85
C LYS A 5 -18.51 -6.02 5.84
N HIS A 6 -18.75 -4.80 6.28
CA HIS A 6 -18.40 -3.57 5.55
C HIS A 6 -16.88 -3.52 5.35
N TYR A 7 -16.44 -3.79 4.13
CA TYR A 7 -15.16 -3.30 3.67
C TYR A 7 -15.33 -1.79 3.45
N GLN A 8 -14.74 -1.00 4.32
CA GLN A 8 -14.71 0.45 4.12
C GLN A 8 -13.82 0.74 2.91
N CYS A 9 -14.46 1.00 1.78
CA CYS A 9 -13.85 1.73 0.69
C CYS A 9 -13.47 3.11 1.27
N ILE A 10 -12.19 3.50 1.18
CA ILE A 10 -11.72 4.80 1.67
C ILE A 10 -12.43 5.87 0.84
N LYS A 11 -13.57 6.36 1.33
CA LYS A 11 -14.18 7.58 0.82
C LYS A 11 -13.30 8.73 1.27
N ARG A 12 -12.68 9.43 0.33
CA ARG A 12 -12.19 10.78 0.59
C ARG A 12 -13.41 11.64 0.88
N GLU A 13 -13.53 12.12 2.09
CA GLU A 13 -14.36 13.29 2.38
C GLU A 13 -13.77 14.47 1.62
N GLU A 14 -14.60 15.10 0.80
CA GLU A 14 -14.28 16.38 0.16
C GLU A 14 -14.20 17.41 1.28
N SER A 15 -13.01 17.67 1.78
CA SER A 15 -12.73 18.86 2.56
C SER A 15 -12.69 20.04 1.59
N SER A 16 -13.56 21.04 1.87
CA SER A 16 -13.62 22.34 1.25
C SER A 16 -12.24 22.87 0.82
N GLU A 17 -12.17 23.33 -0.44
CA GLU A 17 -11.07 24.10 -0.97
C GLU A 17 -10.92 25.39 -0.14
N GLU A 18 -10.02 25.40 0.83
CA GLU A 18 -9.49 26.65 1.37
C GLU A 18 -8.44 27.14 0.37
N GLU A 19 -8.75 28.29 -0.22
CA GLU A 19 -7.80 29.06 -1.04
C GLU A 19 -6.57 29.38 -0.19
N ILE A 20 -5.44 28.74 -0.52
CA ILE A 20 -4.15 29.07 0.07
C ILE A 20 -3.67 30.34 -0.63
N GLU A 21 -3.72 31.47 0.07
CA GLU A 21 -3.11 32.72 -0.39
C GLU A 21 -1.62 32.50 -0.68
N ALA A 22 -1.21 32.93 -1.89
CA ALA A 22 0.17 32.92 -2.33
C ALA A 22 1.01 33.86 -1.47
N GLY A 23 1.72 33.35 -0.47
CA GLY A 23 2.55 34.21 0.37
C GLY A 23 3.44 33.54 1.41
N GLU A 24 3.24 32.28 1.75
CA GLU A 24 4.15 31.60 2.68
C GLU A 24 5.03 30.60 1.96
N VAL A 25 6.28 31.01 1.74
CA VAL A 25 7.37 30.11 1.38
C VAL A 25 7.57 29.19 2.57
N LEU A 26 7.16 27.92 2.44
CA LEU A 26 7.52 26.85 3.37
C LEU A 26 9.02 26.56 3.22
N ASP A 27 9.84 27.43 3.79
CA ASP A 27 11.30 27.29 3.87
C ASP A 27 11.65 26.52 5.13
N HIS A 28 11.29 25.25 5.22
CA HIS A 28 11.83 24.30 6.22
C HIS A 28 11.60 22.86 5.77
N ALA A 29 12.20 22.48 4.66
CA ALA A 29 12.60 21.10 4.49
C ALA A 29 13.79 20.86 5.46
N PRO A 30 13.76 19.83 6.32
CA PRO A 30 14.89 19.53 7.19
C PRO A 30 16.12 19.29 6.32
N SER A 31 17.08 20.20 6.40
CA SER A 31 18.36 20.09 5.73
C SER A 31 19.07 18.86 6.25
N CYS A 32 19.38 17.91 5.38
CA CYS A 32 20.16 16.71 5.71
C CYS A 32 21.61 17.03 6.19
N ALA A 33 21.95 18.30 6.33
CA ALA A 33 23.28 18.77 6.72
C ALA A 33 23.44 19.01 8.25
N ASN A 34 22.36 19.05 9.01
CA ASN A 34 22.42 19.31 10.45
C ASN A 34 22.10 18.04 11.23
N GLY A 35 23.12 17.47 11.85
CA GLY A 35 22.98 16.28 12.72
C GLY A 35 22.11 16.56 13.95
N PRO A 36 21.86 15.51 14.79
CA PRO A 36 20.90 15.53 15.90
C PRO A 36 21.17 16.55 17.02
N GLU A 37 22.25 17.31 16.94
CA GLU A 37 22.57 18.38 17.90
C GLU A 37 21.93 19.75 17.57
N ALA A 38 21.44 19.95 16.33
CA ALA A 38 20.77 21.20 15.95
C ALA A 38 19.35 21.28 16.52
N ASP A 39 18.66 20.14 16.63
CA ASP A 39 17.26 20.06 17.11
C ASP A 39 17.10 20.40 18.60
N LYS A 40 18.19 20.37 19.36
CA LYS A 40 18.16 20.74 20.79
C LYS A 40 18.08 22.25 21.05
N ARG A 41 18.39 23.08 20.04
CA ARG A 41 18.37 24.54 20.18
C ARG A 41 16.99 25.14 20.03
N ASP A 42 16.10 24.45 19.33
CA ASP A 42 14.75 24.98 18.99
C ASP A 42 13.65 24.46 19.93
N GLY A 43 14.00 23.86 21.07
CA GLY A 43 13.02 23.46 22.10
C GLY A 43 12.09 22.30 21.69
N LEU A 44 12.34 21.61 20.58
CA LEU A 44 11.61 20.39 20.23
C LEU A 44 12.06 19.24 21.11
N THR A 45 11.33 18.99 22.16
CA THR A 45 11.46 17.75 22.94
C THR A 45 10.90 16.61 22.11
N VAL A 46 11.79 15.82 21.49
CA VAL A 46 11.42 14.55 20.88
C VAL A 46 10.96 13.62 22.00
N ALA A 47 9.66 13.35 22.07
CA ALA A 47 9.13 12.35 22.98
C ALA A 47 9.87 11.02 22.74
N ALA A 48 10.40 10.43 23.80
CA ALA A 48 11.09 9.15 23.75
C ALA A 48 10.20 8.09 23.05
N PRO A 49 10.75 7.27 22.14
CA PRO A 49 9.97 6.26 21.44
C PRO A 49 9.41 5.26 22.46
N ALA A 50 8.07 5.16 22.48
CA ALA A 50 7.38 4.15 23.27
C ALA A 50 7.90 2.76 22.88
N ALA A 51 8.18 1.94 23.88
CA ALA A 51 8.58 0.54 23.92
C ALA A 51 8.74 -0.16 22.54
N THR A 52 9.98 -0.40 22.17
CA THR A 52 10.40 -1.25 21.06
C THR A 52 9.81 -2.66 21.22
N LYS A 53 8.72 -2.95 20.49
CA LYS A 53 8.40 -4.34 20.14
C LYS A 53 9.66 -4.92 19.48
N LYS A 54 10.17 -6.04 20.01
CA LYS A 54 11.27 -6.81 19.42
C LYS A 54 11.04 -6.88 17.91
N ARG A 55 11.89 -6.20 17.15
CA ARG A 55 11.95 -6.40 15.69
C ARG A 55 12.42 -7.83 15.50
N GLU A 56 11.57 -8.69 14.98
CA GLU A 56 12.02 -9.96 14.44
C GLU A 56 13.14 -9.66 13.45
N VAL A 57 14.27 -10.34 13.64
CA VAL A 57 15.41 -10.24 12.72
C VAL A 57 14.93 -10.85 11.41
N VAL A 58 14.50 -9.99 10.49
CA VAL A 58 14.19 -10.41 9.13
C VAL A 58 15.51 -10.83 8.52
N ASP A 59 15.59 -12.07 8.05
CA ASP A 59 16.71 -12.56 7.25
C ASP A 59 16.85 -11.62 6.04
N ASP A 60 17.87 -10.76 6.07
CA ASP A 60 18.10 -9.71 5.06
C ASP A 60 18.42 -10.28 3.67
N ASN A 61 18.54 -11.59 3.54
CA ASN A 61 18.93 -12.30 2.31
C ASN A 61 17.73 -12.83 1.50
N GLU A 62 16.50 -12.73 2.00
CA GLU A 62 15.32 -13.19 1.27
C GLU A 62 14.74 -12.08 0.39
N GLU A 63 14.58 -12.36 -0.92
CA GLU A 63 13.92 -11.45 -1.85
C GLU A 63 12.52 -11.08 -1.38
N CYS A 64 12.22 -9.78 -1.36
CA CYS A 64 10.90 -9.24 -1.08
C CYS A 64 10.24 -8.73 -2.36
N LYS A 65 8.93 -8.93 -2.47
CA LYS A 65 8.15 -8.45 -3.61
C LYS A 65 6.77 -7.95 -3.22
N LEU A 66 6.19 -7.17 -4.11
CA LEU A 66 4.79 -6.73 -4.09
C LEU A 66 4.09 -7.33 -5.32
N VAL A 67 2.93 -7.93 -5.13
CA VAL A 67 2.12 -8.46 -6.23
C VAL A 67 0.86 -7.63 -6.38
N LEU A 68 0.52 -7.31 -7.63
CA LEU A 68 -0.66 -6.54 -8.03
C LEU A 68 -1.60 -7.49 -8.78
N VAL A 69 -2.70 -7.85 -8.14
CA VAL A 69 -3.71 -8.75 -8.70
C VAL A 69 -4.78 -7.90 -9.40
N VAL A 70 -4.80 -7.94 -10.72
CA VAL A 70 -5.65 -7.08 -11.57
C VAL A 70 -6.87 -7.85 -12.06
N ARG A 71 -8.06 -7.26 -11.91
CA ARG A 71 -9.29 -7.82 -12.49
C ARG A 71 -9.35 -7.59 -13.98
N THR A 72 -9.51 -8.65 -14.74
CA THR A 72 -9.59 -8.61 -16.21
C THR A 72 -11.01 -8.62 -16.75
N ASP A 73 -11.99 -9.11 -15.97
CA ASP A 73 -13.42 -9.15 -16.33
C ASP A 73 -14.05 -7.76 -16.47
N LEU A 74 -13.44 -6.72 -15.90
CA LEU A 74 -13.92 -5.34 -16.00
C LEU A 74 -13.60 -4.64 -17.32
N GLY A 75 -12.82 -5.24 -18.20
CA GLY A 75 -12.46 -4.66 -19.49
C GLY A 75 -11.69 -3.33 -19.39
N MET A 76 -10.90 -3.14 -18.33
CA MET A 76 -10.10 -1.93 -18.12
C MET A 76 -9.10 -1.70 -19.26
N THR A 77 -8.99 -0.44 -19.72
CA THR A 77 -7.94 -0.05 -20.66
C THR A 77 -6.56 -0.14 -19.99
N LYS A 78 -5.50 -0.29 -20.80
CA LYS A 78 -4.10 -0.36 -20.32
C LYS A 78 -3.74 0.82 -19.40
N GLY A 79 -4.15 2.04 -19.79
CA GLY A 79 -3.91 3.24 -18.99
C GLY A 79 -4.62 3.20 -17.63
N LYS A 80 -5.88 2.70 -17.61
CA LYS A 80 -6.62 2.54 -16.36
C LYS A 80 -5.98 1.47 -15.46
N ILE A 81 -5.58 0.33 -16.01
CA ILE A 81 -4.87 -0.71 -15.27
C ILE A 81 -3.61 -0.12 -14.62
N ALA A 82 -2.80 0.63 -15.38
CA ALA A 82 -1.59 1.27 -14.85
C ALA A 82 -1.89 2.23 -13.70
N ALA A 83 -2.92 3.07 -13.83
CA ALA A 83 -3.33 4.00 -12.77
C ALA A 83 -3.81 3.26 -11.51
N GLN A 84 -4.65 2.23 -11.64
CA GLN A 84 -5.15 1.43 -10.53
C GLN A 84 -4.02 0.65 -9.83
N CYS A 85 -3.07 0.12 -10.60
CA CYS A 85 -1.84 -0.48 -10.05
C CYS A 85 -1.01 0.54 -9.25
N GLY A 86 -0.87 1.77 -9.76
CA GLY A 86 -0.21 2.86 -9.03
C GLY A 86 -0.89 3.17 -7.69
N HIS A 87 -2.21 3.21 -7.67
CA HIS A 87 -2.98 3.38 -6.43
C HIS A 87 -2.76 2.24 -5.46
N ALA A 88 -2.74 0.99 -5.93
CA ALA A 88 -2.51 -0.19 -5.10
C ALA A 88 -1.10 -0.19 -4.49
N VAL A 89 -0.06 0.16 -5.27
CA VAL A 89 1.32 0.30 -4.77
C VAL A 89 1.39 1.33 -3.67
N LEU A 90 0.79 2.51 -3.88
CA LEU A 90 0.81 3.59 -2.90
C LEU A 90 0.05 3.22 -1.62
N ALA A 91 -1.10 2.55 -1.73
CA ALA A 91 -1.87 2.07 -0.59
C ALA A 91 -1.06 1.06 0.24
N CYS A 92 -0.49 0.04 -0.40
CA CYS A 92 0.36 -0.95 0.25
C CYS A 92 1.59 -0.32 0.91
N TYR A 93 2.23 0.64 0.25
CA TYR A 93 3.37 1.36 0.81
C TYR A 93 2.99 2.12 2.08
N LYS A 94 1.92 2.91 2.04
CA LYS A 94 1.42 3.67 3.20
C LYS A 94 1.07 2.77 4.38
N SER A 95 0.38 1.66 4.12
CA SER A 95 0.04 0.67 5.16
C SER A 95 1.28 -0.02 5.73
N SER A 96 2.32 -0.18 4.91
CA SER A 96 3.58 -0.82 5.32
C SER A 96 4.47 0.06 6.20
N LEU A 97 4.35 1.39 6.13
CA LEU A 97 5.26 2.33 6.82
C LEU A 97 5.34 2.12 8.33
N ARG A 98 4.26 1.69 8.96
CA ARG A 98 4.16 1.60 10.43
C ARG A 98 4.44 0.21 10.98
N THR A 99 4.10 -0.84 10.25
CA THR A 99 3.99 -2.19 10.81
C THR A 99 4.71 -3.27 10.02
N ASN A 100 5.11 -3.01 8.78
CA ASN A 100 5.66 -4.04 7.91
C ASN A 100 7.19 -4.15 8.07
N PRO A 101 7.70 -5.27 8.61
CA PRO A 101 9.14 -5.46 8.80
C PRO A 101 9.89 -5.63 7.46
N TYR A 102 9.20 -6.03 6.38
CA TYR A 102 9.80 -6.31 5.06
C TYR A 102 9.95 -5.07 4.18
N LEU A 103 9.38 -3.92 4.57
CA LEU A 103 9.37 -2.72 3.75
C LEU A 103 10.78 -2.29 3.35
N ARG A 104 11.70 -2.19 4.32
CA ARG A 104 13.08 -1.75 4.06
C ARG A 104 13.87 -2.75 3.20
N ALA A 105 13.64 -4.06 3.39
CA ALA A 105 14.26 -5.09 2.55
C ALA A 105 13.79 -4.97 1.10
N TRP A 106 12.47 -4.76 0.91
CA TRP A 106 11.89 -4.55 -0.42
C TRP A 106 12.40 -3.26 -1.08
N GLU A 107 12.53 -2.16 -0.33
CA GLU A 107 13.09 -0.90 -0.85
C GLU A 107 14.53 -1.08 -1.33
N ARG A 108 15.39 -1.71 -0.53
CA ARG A 108 16.80 -1.97 -0.89
C ARG A 108 16.94 -2.99 -2.03
N GLY A 109 16.01 -3.96 -2.13
CA GLY A 109 15.99 -4.99 -3.15
C GLY A 109 15.46 -4.53 -4.52
N GLY A 110 15.32 -3.23 -4.75
CA GLY A 110 14.85 -2.69 -6.04
C GLY A 110 13.34 -2.65 -6.19
N GLN A 111 12.59 -2.84 -5.11
CA GLN A 111 11.14 -2.66 -5.07
C GLN A 111 10.38 -3.50 -6.10
N ALA A 112 10.71 -4.77 -6.23
CA ALA A 112 10.11 -5.69 -7.21
C ALA A 112 8.58 -5.67 -7.14
N LYS A 113 7.93 -5.50 -8.31
CA LYS A 113 6.48 -5.48 -8.48
C LYS A 113 6.10 -6.43 -9.60
N ILE A 114 5.11 -7.28 -9.38
CA ILE A 114 4.64 -8.26 -10.34
C ILE A 114 3.14 -8.09 -10.52
N ALA A 115 2.68 -7.90 -11.77
CA ALA A 115 1.27 -7.84 -12.08
C ALA A 115 0.76 -9.21 -12.53
N VAL A 116 -0.31 -9.67 -11.91
CA VAL A 116 -1.00 -10.92 -12.21
C VAL A 116 -2.48 -10.65 -12.43
N GLN A 117 -3.18 -11.59 -13.05
CA GLN A 117 -4.58 -11.43 -13.41
C GLN A 117 -5.52 -12.33 -12.63
N ILE A 118 -6.74 -11.83 -12.42
CA ILE A 118 -7.88 -12.57 -11.90
C ILE A 118 -9.15 -12.11 -12.62
N ASN A 119 -10.17 -12.96 -12.69
CA ASN A 119 -11.39 -12.70 -13.47
C ASN A 119 -12.66 -12.53 -12.61
N SER A 120 -12.54 -12.34 -11.31
CA SER A 120 -13.71 -12.20 -10.44
C SER A 120 -13.43 -11.34 -9.20
N GLU A 121 -14.47 -10.70 -8.70
CA GLU A 121 -14.45 -9.94 -7.45
C GLU A 121 -14.28 -10.86 -6.24
N ALA A 122 -15.04 -11.96 -6.22
CA ALA A 122 -14.94 -12.97 -5.16
C ALA A 122 -13.50 -13.50 -5.00
N GLY A 123 -12.79 -13.67 -6.13
CA GLY A 123 -11.37 -14.06 -6.10
C GLY A 123 -10.47 -13.02 -5.44
N ILE A 124 -10.73 -11.72 -5.66
CA ILE A 124 -10.00 -10.64 -4.96
C ILE A 124 -10.26 -10.71 -3.45
N GLU A 125 -11.52 -10.89 -3.04
CA GLU A 125 -11.88 -10.99 -1.61
C GLU A 125 -11.21 -12.19 -0.94
N GLU A 126 -11.23 -13.35 -1.59
CA GLU A 126 -10.59 -14.56 -1.09
C GLU A 126 -9.08 -14.37 -0.93
N LEU A 127 -8.40 -13.83 -1.94
CA LEU A 127 -6.96 -13.57 -1.89
C LEU A 127 -6.60 -12.52 -0.84
N ALA A 128 -7.40 -11.46 -0.69
CA ALA A 128 -7.20 -10.45 0.34
C ALA A 128 -7.32 -11.05 1.75
N ALA A 129 -8.30 -11.94 1.95
CA ALA A 129 -8.46 -12.64 3.23
C ALA A 129 -7.27 -13.58 3.51
N LYS A 130 -6.82 -14.34 2.52
CA LYS A 130 -5.64 -15.22 2.61
C LYS A 130 -4.36 -14.43 2.93
N ALA A 131 -4.15 -13.30 2.24
CA ALA A 131 -2.98 -12.45 2.46
C ALA A 131 -2.95 -11.89 3.88
N LYS A 132 -4.09 -11.39 4.37
CA LYS A 132 -4.22 -10.90 5.76
C LYS A 132 -4.00 -12.00 6.78
N ALA A 133 -4.52 -13.21 6.55
CA ALA A 133 -4.30 -14.37 7.41
C ALA A 133 -2.81 -14.80 7.46
N ALA A 134 -2.07 -14.61 6.35
CA ALA A 134 -0.63 -14.83 6.28
C ALA A 134 0.21 -13.68 6.87
N GLY A 135 -0.41 -12.66 7.45
CA GLY A 135 0.28 -11.50 8.02
C GLY A 135 0.83 -10.53 6.99
N LEU A 136 0.42 -10.64 5.72
CA LEU A 136 0.82 -9.73 4.66
C LEU A 136 -0.08 -8.50 4.61
N VAL A 137 0.48 -7.37 4.19
CA VAL A 137 -0.31 -6.20 3.81
C VAL A 137 -1.14 -6.56 2.57
N ALA A 138 -2.43 -6.25 2.60
CA ALA A 138 -3.35 -6.49 1.50
C ALA A 138 -4.33 -5.31 1.38
N GLU A 139 -4.16 -4.54 0.30
CA GLU A 139 -4.94 -3.33 0.04
C GLU A 139 -5.73 -3.47 -1.26
N VAL A 140 -7.03 -3.24 -1.16
CA VAL A 140 -7.94 -3.29 -2.33
C VAL A 140 -8.21 -1.89 -2.83
N VAL A 141 -8.06 -1.69 -4.13
CA VAL A 141 -8.40 -0.44 -4.81
C VAL A 141 -9.77 -0.58 -5.47
N CYS A 142 -10.68 0.33 -5.13
CA CYS A 142 -11.99 0.44 -5.73
C CYS A 142 -12.06 1.61 -6.72
N ASP A 143 -12.86 1.47 -7.77
CA ASP A 143 -13.10 2.59 -8.69
C ASP A 143 -14.01 3.65 -8.07
N ALA A 144 -13.63 4.92 -8.23
CA ALA A 144 -14.42 6.06 -7.75
C ALA A 144 -15.66 6.38 -8.64
N GLY A 145 -15.92 5.61 -9.69
CA GLY A 145 -17.05 5.83 -10.60
C GLY A 145 -16.86 6.96 -11.61
N ARG A 146 -15.64 7.43 -11.80
CA ARG A 146 -15.30 8.46 -12.79
C ARG A 146 -15.08 7.91 -14.21
N THR A 147 -15.27 6.62 -14.40
CA THR A 147 -15.01 5.90 -15.66
C THR A 147 -16.19 5.00 -16.01
N GLN A 148 -16.04 4.15 -17.03
CA GLN A 148 -17.09 3.20 -17.48
C GLN A 148 -17.36 2.05 -16.49
N ILE A 149 -16.61 1.97 -15.38
CA ILE A 149 -16.75 0.93 -14.36
C ILE A 149 -17.65 1.45 -13.25
N ALA A 150 -18.53 0.60 -12.74
CA ALA A 150 -19.43 0.96 -11.64
C ALA A 150 -18.63 1.45 -10.41
N ALA A 151 -19.09 2.53 -9.79
CA ALA A 151 -18.48 3.08 -8.59
C ALA A 151 -18.43 2.01 -7.48
N GLY A 152 -17.29 1.88 -6.82
CA GLY A 152 -17.08 0.91 -5.75
C GLY A 152 -16.63 -0.47 -6.20
N SER A 153 -16.55 -0.74 -7.52
CA SER A 153 -16.01 -2.02 -8.01
C SER A 153 -14.55 -2.19 -7.62
N MET A 154 -14.20 -3.34 -7.05
CA MET A 154 -12.82 -3.68 -6.77
C MET A 154 -12.06 -3.91 -8.08
N THR A 155 -10.95 -3.24 -8.29
CA THR A 155 -10.19 -3.25 -9.55
C THR A 155 -8.85 -3.95 -9.44
N VAL A 156 -8.09 -3.66 -8.40
CA VAL A 156 -6.75 -4.22 -8.14
C VAL A 156 -6.60 -4.51 -6.65
N LEU A 157 -6.00 -5.65 -6.33
CA LEU A 157 -5.53 -5.98 -5.00
C LEU A 157 -4.00 -5.91 -4.99
N GLY A 158 -3.43 -5.13 -4.08
CA GLY A 158 -2.00 -5.18 -3.76
C GLY A 158 -1.74 -6.15 -2.61
N VAL A 159 -0.78 -7.05 -2.78
CA VAL A 159 -0.34 -8.02 -1.76
C VAL A 159 1.15 -7.82 -1.46
N GLY A 160 1.49 -7.46 -0.25
CA GLY A 160 2.85 -7.14 0.17
C GLY A 160 3.09 -5.62 0.37
N PRO A 161 4.38 -5.18 0.44
CA PRO A 161 5.60 -5.97 0.25
C PRO A 161 5.80 -7.05 1.33
N GLY A 162 6.36 -8.17 0.93
CA GLY A 162 6.62 -9.30 1.81
C GLY A 162 7.64 -10.25 1.23
N LYS A 163 8.07 -11.21 2.03
CA LYS A 163 8.96 -12.29 1.59
C LYS A 163 8.35 -13.00 0.39
N ARG A 164 9.19 -13.30 -0.60
CA ARG A 164 8.77 -13.99 -1.83
C ARG A 164 7.98 -15.25 -1.52
N SER A 165 8.48 -16.09 -0.61
CA SER A 165 7.86 -17.34 -0.19
C SER A 165 6.43 -17.14 0.34
N LEU A 166 6.20 -16.14 1.19
CA LEU A 166 4.89 -15.84 1.76
C LEU A 166 3.93 -15.28 0.70
N VAL A 167 4.40 -14.37 -0.14
CA VAL A 167 3.58 -13.77 -1.21
C VAL A 167 3.20 -14.84 -2.23
N ASP A 168 4.10 -15.79 -2.56
CA ASP A 168 3.82 -16.88 -3.48
C ASP A 168 2.81 -17.89 -2.95
N GLN A 169 2.72 -18.11 -1.64
CA GLN A 169 1.66 -18.94 -1.06
C GLN A 169 0.26 -18.40 -1.37
N VAL A 170 0.13 -17.09 -1.51
CA VAL A 170 -1.16 -16.44 -1.79
C VAL A 170 -1.39 -16.28 -3.30
N THR A 171 -0.36 -15.86 -4.04
CA THR A 171 -0.51 -15.39 -5.43
C THR A 171 0.18 -16.26 -6.46
N GLY A 172 0.94 -17.27 -6.06
CA GLY A 172 1.80 -18.06 -6.95
C GLY A 172 1.07 -18.90 -8.02
N GLY A 173 -0.22 -19.19 -7.81
CA GLY A 173 -1.06 -19.89 -8.79
C GLY A 173 -1.66 -19.00 -9.88
N LEU A 174 -1.48 -17.67 -9.79
CA LEU A 174 -2.07 -16.72 -10.74
C LEU A 174 -1.17 -16.53 -11.98
N LYS A 175 -1.81 -16.28 -13.13
CA LYS A 175 -1.12 -16.00 -14.38
C LYS A 175 -0.64 -14.53 -14.40
N LEU A 176 0.48 -14.28 -15.04
CA LEU A 176 0.94 -12.92 -15.32
C LEU A 176 -0.10 -12.18 -16.17
N LEU A 177 -0.17 -10.86 -15.97
CA LEU A 177 -1.07 -9.97 -16.68
C LEU A 177 -0.60 -9.73 -18.12
#